data_8d36ff24f495da1cffb9e91b06cb9aa4
#
_entry.id   8d36ff24f495da1cffb9e91b06cb9aa4
#
_cell.length_a   1.000
_cell.length_b   1.000
_cell.length_c   1.000
_cell.angle_alpha   90.00
_cell.angle_beta   90.00
_cell.angle_gamma   90.00
#
_symmetry.space_group_name_H-M   'P 1'
#
loop_
_entity.id
_entity.type
_entity.pdbx_description
1 polymer ?
#
loop_
_entity_poly.entity_id
_entity_poly.type
_entity_poly.pdbx_seq_one_letter_code
_entity_poly.pdbx_strand_id
1 'polypeptide(L)'
;MNRRMLMNAVAALSGAVGLGTRARAARSGFDGDLEPRGTNGRLERMPSLGLESRQDFLAEFRALSQRAIGQAARKRVETLLGERGLDPQGDLPLAQVLAAVGDDPLFATSVHTWLNCQRMTWSTLADEFHGKADAYLAEMAAADSRGPGRLELNPTMAIPDYAKHEIHIQPGGYVGDPFAGHIYHYGTNGFYIGRNDQDEVLTGFARAVPLPRDGKVLRILDLGCSIGQLTMALKQRFPDAEIWGIDVGGPLVRYGHMRAVDQGVDINLAQRLAEDTKFPDGHFDIVTFYILFHELPANISRQVVREAHRILRPGGVFYPIDFYTGSVPPTRNAAQKLRHWWDHRWNNEVWWYEYAGLDLAAAMEDAGFEVDRKGPPAWIGTTNLLGTRPA
;
A
#
# COMPACT_ATOMS: atom_id res chain seq x y z
N MET A 1 -2.87 -6.43 -16.73
CA MET A 1 -4.05 -6.68 -15.85
C MET A 1 -5.09 -5.62 -16.13
N ASN A 2 -6.27 -6.02 -16.59
CA ASN A 2 -7.29 -5.07 -17.03
C ASN A 2 -7.81 -4.30 -15.78
N ARG A 3 -7.94 -2.99 -15.85
CA ARG A 3 -8.44 -2.10 -14.79
C ARG A 3 -9.79 -2.54 -14.22
N ARG A 4 -10.60 -3.26 -15.01
CA ARG A 4 -11.78 -3.99 -14.53
C ARG A 4 -11.42 -5.06 -13.49
N MET A 5 -10.26 -5.69 -13.60
CA MET A 5 -9.81 -6.66 -12.60
C MET A 5 -9.36 -5.98 -11.29
N LEU A 6 -8.65 -4.86 -11.36
CA LEU A 6 -8.23 -4.14 -10.13
C LEU A 6 -9.44 -3.49 -9.42
N MET A 7 -10.32 -2.83 -10.17
CA MET A 7 -11.56 -2.27 -9.62
C MET A 7 -12.59 -3.35 -9.25
N ASN A 8 -12.63 -4.47 -10.00
CA ASN A 8 -13.46 -5.62 -9.66
C ASN A 8 -12.83 -6.45 -8.53
N ALA A 9 -11.51 -6.47 -8.35
CA ALA A 9 -10.87 -7.09 -7.20
C ALA A 9 -11.19 -6.32 -5.91
N VAL A 10 -11.11 -5.00 -5.93
CA VAL A 10 -11.54 -4.16 -4.80
C VAL A 10 -13.05 -4.22 -4.61
N ALA A 11 -13.84 -4.21 -5.68
CA ALA A 11 -15.31 -4.35 -5.62
C ALA A 11 -15.75 -5.79 -5.30
N ALA A 12 -15.01 -6.81 -5.74
CA ALA A 12 -15.32 -8.22 -5.44
C ALA A 12 -14.84 -8.64 -4.05
N LEU A 13 -13.79 -8.03 -3.49
CA LEU A 13 -13.47 -8.14 -2.07
C LEU A 13 -14.60 -7.58 -1.20
N SER A 14 -15.25 -6.49 -1.62
CA SER A 14 -16.45 -5.97 -0.94
C SER A 14 -17.68 -6.88 -1.10
N GLY A 15 -17.75 -7.68 -2.16
CA GLY A 15 -18.88 -8.60 -2.42
C GLY A 15 -18.72 -9.99 -1.79
N ALA A 16 -17.48 -10.47 -1.62
CA ALA A 16 -17.22 -11.79 -1.03
C ALA A 16 -17.12 -11.77 0.51
N VAL A 17 -16.87 -10.60 1.10
CA VAL A 17 -16.88 -10.40 2.57
C VAL A 17 -18.31 -10.21 3.11
N GLY A 18 -19.31 -10.12 2.25
CA GLY A 18 -20.72 -9.86 2.60
C GLY A 18 -21.46 -10.99 3.33
N LEU A 19 -20.81 -12.11 3.70
CA LEU A 19 -21.42 -13.21 4.46
C LEU A 19 -20.69 -13.53 5.78
N GLY A 20 -19.71 -12.73 6.18
CA GLY A 20 -19.25 -12.72 7.55
C GLY A 20 -20.26 -11.91 8.38
N THR A 21 -20.92 -12.55 9.35
CA THR A 21 -21.73 -11.90 10.38
C THR A 21 -21.09 -10.59 10.78
N ARG A 22 -21.76 -9.47 10.48
CA ARG A 22 -21.43 -8.17 11.07
C ARG A 22 -21.31 -8.41 12.58
N ALA A 23 -20.08 -8.46 13.08
CA ALA A 23 -19.88 -8.31 14.50
C ALA A 23 -20.49 -6.94 14.82
N ARG A 24 -21.69 -6.96 15.38
CA ARG A 24 -22.39 -5.77 15.82
C ARG A 24 -21.50 -5.25 16.94
N ALA A 25 -20.69 -4.23 16.66
CA ALA A 25 -19.96 -3.52 17.69
C ALA A 25 -20.97 -3.26 18.81
N ALA A 26 -20.64 -3.67 20.02
CA ALA A 26 -21.48 -3.42 21.15
C ALA A 26 -21.75 -1.90 21.15
N ARG A 27 -23.02 -1.50 21.00
CA ARG A 27 -23.40 -0.11 21.06
C ARG A 27 -22.92 0.39 22.42
N SER A 28 -21.86 1.23 22.41
CA SER A 28 -21.61 2.07 23.57
C SER A 28 -22.90 2.86 23.76
N GLY A 29 -23.41 2.93 24.96
CA GLY A 29 -24.67 3.61 25.25
C GLY A 29 -24.57 5.13 25.11
N PHE A 30 -23.91 5.61 24.08
CA PHE A 30 -23.68 7.00 23.74
C PHE A 30 -24.66 7.39 22.64
N ASP A 31 -25.55 8.29 22.95
CA ASP A 31 -26.65 8.73 22.09
C ASP A 31 -26.23 9.64 20.93
N GLY A 32 -24.94 9.90 20.73
CA GLY A 32 -24.48 10.95 19.81
C GLY A 32 -23.73 10.48 18.60
N ASP A 33 -23.09 9.32 18.62
CA ASP A 33 -22.29 8.85 17.51
C ASP A 33 -22.68 7.44 17.07
N LEU A 34 -23.34 7.36 15.93
CA LEU A 34 -23.96 6.13 15.43
C LEU A 34 -22.97 5.19 14.77
N GLU A 35 -21.80 5.69 14.36
CA GLU A 35 -20.80 4.92 13.64
C GLU A 35 -19.41 5.18 14.20
N PRO A 36 -19.02 4.52 15.30
CA PRO A 36 -17.66 4.66 15.81
C PRO A 36 -16.66 4.16 14.75
N ARG A 37 -15.81 5.05 14.27
CA ARG A 37 -14.63 4.72 13.49
C ARG A 37 -13.46 4.47 14.43
N GLY A 38 -12.47 3.74 13.99
CA GLY A 38 -11.20 3.64 14.70
C GLY A 38 -11.15 2.60 15.79
N THR A 39 -11.93 1.58 15.71
CA THR A 39 -11.76 0.43 16.59
C THR A 39 -10.96 -0.66 15.88
N ASN A 40 -10.02 -1.32 16.58
CA ASN A 40 -9.17 -2.42 16.05
C ASN A 40 -8.43 -2.09 14.76
N GLY A 41 -7.58 -1.06 14.76
CA GLY A 41 -6.79 -0.70 13.61
C GLY A 41 -7.45 0.20 12.60
N ARG A 42 -8.62 0.61 12.88
CA ARG A 42 -9.48 1.37 11.99
C ARG A 42 -9.20 2.85 12.06
N LEU A 43 -9.70 3.58 11.07
CA LEU A 43 -9.72 5.03 11.13
C LEU A 43 -10.65 5.51 12.23
N GLU A 44 -10.12 6.32 13.11
CA GLU A 44 -10.94 7.09 14.02
C GLU A 44 -11.74 8.15 13.27
N ARG A 45 -12.82 8.62 13.88
CA ARG A 45 -13.54 9.77 13.33
C ARG A 45 -12.62 10.98 13.30
N MET A 46 -12.78 11.78 12.25
CA MET A 46 -12.08 13.04 12.15
C MET A 46 -12.43 13.95 13.35
N PRO A 47 -11.46 14.73 13.85
CA PRO A 47 -11.65 15.51 15.08
C PRO A 47 -12.64 16.68 14.96
N SER A 48 -13.14 16.93 13.74
CA SER A 48 -14.21 17.91 13.53
C SER A 48 -15.13 17.49 12.40
N LEU A 49 -16.42 17.79 12.55
CA LEU A 49 -17.44 17.55 11.53
C LEU A 49 -17.10 18.24 10.20
N GLY A 50 -16.51 19.44 10.25
CA GLY A 50 -16.14 20.18 9.05
C GLY A 50 -15.02 19.50 8.26
N LEU A 51 -14.03 18.92 8.94
CA LEU A 51 -12.96 18.15 8.32
C LEU A 51 -13.49 16.84 7.75
N GLU A 52 -14.26 16.10 8.54
CA GLU A 52 -14.86 14.83 8.10
C GLU A 52 -15.73 15.02 6.86
N SER A 53 -16.65 15.97 6.89
CA SER A 53 -17.51 16.30 5.75
C SER A 53 -16.72 16.66 4.49
N ARG A 54 -15.59 17.37 4.65
CA ARG A 54 -14.73 17.72 3.51
C ARG A 54 -14.01 16.52 2.94
N GLN A 55 -13.49 15.63 3.78
CA GLN A 55 -12.83 14.40 3.34
C GLN A 55 -13.81 13.43 2.66
N ASP A 56 -15.01 13.28 3.20
CA ASP A 56 -16.07 12.48 2.60
C ASP A 56 -16.49 13.04 1.22
N PHE A 57 -16.64 14.37 1.12
CA PHE A 57 -16.89 15.01 -0.18
C PHE A 57 -15.75 14.72 -1.18
N LEU A 58 -14.51 14.84 -0.78
CA LEU A 58 -13.36 14.57 -1.67
C LEU A 58 -13.28 13.11 -2.11
N ALA A 59 -13.58 12.16 -1.22
CA ALA A 59 -13.64 10.74 -1.55
C ALA A 59 -14.76 10.44 -2.58
N GLU A 60 -15.96 10.97 -2.37
CA GLU A 60 -17.07 10.78 -3.29
C GLU A 60 -16.86 11.54 -4.63
N PHE A 61 -16.28 12.73 -4.58
CA PHE A 61 -15.94 13.48 -5.80
C PHE A 61 -14.85 12.76 -6.61
N ARG A 62 -13.86 12.14 -5.94
CA ARG A 62 -12.88 11.26 -6.60
C ARG A 62 -13.57 10.08 -7.28
N ALA A 63 -14.50 9.42 -6.58
CA ALA A 63 -15.26 8.31 -7.12
C ALA A 63 -16.10 8.71 -8.34
N LEU A 64 -16.79 9.84 -8.25
CA LEU A 64 -17.56 10.41 -9.37
C LEU A 64 -16.63 10.77 -10.55
N SER A 65 -15.54 11.47 -10.29
CA SER A 65 -14.56 11.83 -11.32
C SER A 65 -14.00 10.62 -12.05
N GLN A 66 -13.66 9.55 -11.35
CA GLN A 66 -13.18 8.31 -11.97
C GLN A 66 -14.27 7.62 -12.81
N ARG A 67 -15.51 7.59 -12.34
CA ARG A 67 -16.63 6.98 -13.06
C ARG A 67 -17.07 7.79 -14.28
N ALA A 68 -17.21 9.11 -14.15
CA ALA A 68 -17.71 9.96 -15.22
C ALA A 68 -16.58 10.47 -16.14
N ILE A 69 -15.70 11.35 -15.62
CA ILE A 69 -14.66 11.99 -16.43
C ILE A 69 -13.63 10.96 -16.89
N GLY A 70 -13.17 10.08 -15.99
CA GLY A 70 -12.18 9.04 -16.31
C GLY A 70 -12.68 8.01 -17.32
N GLN A 71 -13.98 7.66 -17.33
CA GLN A 71 -14.54 6.79 -18.36
C GLN A 71 -14.66 7.50 -19.71
N ALA A 72 -15.13 8.75 -19.70
CA ALA A 72 -15.21 9.56 -20.92
C ALA A 72 -13.82 9.78 -21.53
N ALA A 73 -12.81 10.09 -20.73
CA ALA A 73 -11.44 10.25 -21.20
C ALA A 73 -10.88 8.95 -21.80
N ARG A 74 -11.14 7.79 -21.19
CA ARG A 74 -10.71 6.50 -21.78
C ARG A 74 -11.33 6.25 -23.15
N LYS A 75 -12.65 6.47 -23.27
CA LYS A 75 -13.35 6.35 -24.56
C LYS A 75 -12.79 7.32 -25.58
N ARG A 76 -12.47 8.55 -25.16
CA ARG A 76 -11.85 9.56 -26.03
C ARG A 76 -10.47 9.11 -26.51
N VAL A 77 -9.62 8.55 -25.63
CA VAL A 77 -8.32 7.98 -25.98
C VAL A 77 -8.48 6.88 -27.06
N GLU A 78 -9.43 5.96 -26.86
CA GLU A 78 -9.70 4.89 -27.83
C GLU A 78 -10.13 5.47 -29.18
N THR A 79 -10.99 6.49 -29.19
CA THR A 79 -11.43 7.18 -30.41
C THR A 79 -10.26 7.84 -31.14
N LEU A 80 -9.43 8.63 -30.44
CA LEU A 80 -8.30 9.35 -31.04
C LEU A 80 -7.23 8.42 -31.64
N LEU A 81 -7.01 7.27 -31.01
CA LEU A 81 -6.12 6.25 -31.53
C LEU A 81 -6.71 5.56 -32.77
N GLY A 82 -8.00 5.19 -32.70
CA GLY A 82 -8.71 4.59 -33.83
C GLY A 82 -8.76 5.50 -35.09
N GLU A 83 -8.98 6.81 -34.91
CA GLU A 83 -8.94 7.81 -36.00
C GLU A 83 -7.56 7.85 -36.70
N ARG A 84 -6.51 7.38 -36.05
CA ARG A 84 -5.14 7.26 -36.59
C ARG A 84 -4.78 5.85 -37.05
N GLY A 85 -5.73 4.92 -37.04
CA GLY A 85 -5.50 3.53 -37.41
C GLY A 85 -4.67 2.75 -36.39
N LEU A 86 -4.59 3.22 -35.14
CA LEU A 86 -3.84 2.57 -34.05
C LEU A 86 -4.80 1.74 -33.19
N ASP A 87 -4.36 0.52 -32.82
CA ASP A 87 -5.11 -0.36 -31.91
C ASP A 87 -4.95 0.09 -30.45
N PRO A 88 -6.00 0.59 -29.78
CA PRO A 88 -5.91 1.03 -28.38
C PRO A 88 -5.55 -0.09 -27.40
N GLN A 89 -5.77 -1.35 -27.76
CA GLN A 89 -5.45 -2.53 -26.94
C GLN A 89 -4.08 -3.11 -27.26
N GLY A 90 -3.44 -2.66 -28.35
CA GLY A 90 -2.12 -3.06 -28.76
C GLY A 90 -1.01 -2.50 -27.89
N ASP A 91 0.17 -3.09 -28.00
CA ASP A 91 1.39 -2.62 -27.32
C ASP A 91 2.05 -1.47 -28.11
N LEU A 92 1.39 -0.30 -28.12
CA LEU A 92 1.88 0.89 -28.81
C LEU A 92 3.03 1.55 -28.03
N PRO A 93 4.05 2.09 -28.72
CA PRO A 93 5.05 2.95 -28.08
C PRO A 93 4.40 4.16 -27.40
N LEU A 94 4.84 4.49 -26.16
CA LEU A 94 4.26 5.62 -25.40
C LEU A 94 4.30 6.93 -26.19
N ALA A 95 5.40 7.21 -26.90
CA ALA A 95 5.54 8.41 -27.73
C ALA A 95 4.44 8.51 -28.80
N GLN A 96 4.06 7.38 -29.41
CA GLN A 96 2.97 7.34 -30.41
C GLN A 96 1.60 7.60 -29.76
N VAL A 97 1.37 7.06 -28.55
CA VAL A 97 0.16 7.32 -27.80
C VAL A 97 0.07 8.79 -27.39
N LEU A 98 1.16 9.37 -26.90
CA LEU A 98 1.23 10.79 -26.53
C LEU A 98 1.02 11.71 -27.71
N ALA A 99 1.60 11.41 -28.88
CA ALA A 99 1.36 12.19 -30.09
C ALA A 99 -0.11 12.16 -30.55
N ALA A 100 -0.85 11.13 -30.17
CA ALA A 100 -2.26 11.01 -30.49
C ALA A 100 -3.19 11.74 -29.48
N VAL A 101 -2.81 11.79 -28.19
CA VAL A 101 -3.72 12.10 -27.09
C VAL A 101 -3.20 13.21 -26.17
N GLY A 102 -1.90 13.57 -26.25
CA GLY A 102 -1.26 14.43 -25.26
C GLY A 102 -1.89 15.81 -25.08
N ASP A 103 -2.47 16.38 -26.13
CA ASP A 103 -3.10 17.70 -26.12
C ASP A 103 -4.65 17.63 -26.01
N ASP A 104 -5.23 16.45 -25.81
CA ASP A 104 -6.68 16.32 -25.69
C ASP A 104 -7.20 16.92 -24.37
N PRO A 105 -8.12 17.91 -24.42
CA PRO A 105 -8.56 18.61 -23.23
C PRO A 105 -9.36 17.73 -22.25
N LEU A 106 -10.05 16.70 -22.72
CA LEU A 106 -10.80 15.80 -21.85
C LEU A 106 -9.85 14.86 -21.10
N PHE A 107 -8.80 14.39 -21.79
CA PHE A 107 -7.75 13.62 -21.13
C PHE A 107 -7.03 14.47 -20.07
N ALA A 108 -6.62 15.69 -20.42
CA ALA A 108 -5.99 16.63 -19.49
C ALA A 108 -6.90 16.92 -18.29
N THR A 109 -8.19 17.20 -18.52
CA THR A 109 -9.17 17.41 -17.43
C THR A 109 -9.27 16.20 -16.50
N SER A 110 -9.27 14.99 -17.04
CA SER A 110 -9.31 13.76 -16.22
C SER A 110 -8.09 13.64 -15.30
N VAL A 111 -6.90 13.93 -15.81
CA VAL A 111 -5.65 13.90 -15.03
C VAL A 111 -5.65 14.98 -13.97
N HIS A 112 -5.93 16.24 -14.34
CA HIS A 112 -5.93 17.37 -13.42
C HIS A 112 -6.97 17.24 -12.31
N THR A 113 -8.16 16.75 -12.62
CA THR A 113 -9.20 16.54 -11.61
C THR A 113 -8.73 15.49 -10.58
N TRP A 114 -8.11 14.41 -11.04
CA TRP A 114 -7.57 13.39 -10.15
C TRP A 114 -6.47 13.94 -9.24
N LEU A 115 -5.49 14.67 -9.81
CA LEU A 115 -4.39 15.27 -9.05
C LEU A 115 -4.86 16.32 -8.06
N ASN A 116 -5.85 17.14 -8.44
CA ASN A 116 -6.39 18.16 -7.55
C ASN A 116 -7.15 17.55 -6.36
N CYS A 117 -7.92 16.48 -6.58
CA CYS A 117 -8.51 15.73 -5.47
C CYS A 117 -7.42 15.22 -4.51
N GLN A 118 -6.32 14.70 -5.06
CA GLN A 118 -5.20 14.20 -4.28
C GLN A 118 -4.57 15.32 -3.42
N ARG A 119 -4.22 16.46 -4.05
CA ARG A 119 -3.64 17.61 -3.35
C ARG A 119 -4.56 18.17 -2.26
N MET A 120 -5.86 18.28 -2.57
CA MET A 120 -6.85 18.80 -1.60
C MET A 120 -7.00 17.85 -0.42
N THR A 121 -6.97 16.54 -0.63
CA THR A 121 -6.98 15.54 0.44
C THR A 121 -5.78 15.72 1.36
N TRP A 122 -4.56 15.75 0.77
CA TRP A 122 -3.33 15.88 1.55
C TRP A 122 -3.23 17.22 2.29
N SER A 123 -3.49 18.34 1.63
CA SER A 123 -3.38 19.65 2.26
C SER A 123 -4.34 19.82 3.44
N THR A 124 -5.57 19.35 3.28
CA THR A 124 -6.58 19.46 4.34
C THR A 124 -6.20 18.65 5.58
N LEU A 125 -5.63 17.46 5.38
CA LEU A 125 -5.15 16.61 6.48
C LEU A 125 -3.88 17.20 7.12
N ALA A 126 -2.93 17.66 6.31
CA ALA A 126 -1.72 18.30 6.82
C ALA A 126 -2.05 19.54 7.66
N ASP A 127 -2.95 20.40 7.17
CA ASP A 127 -3.39 21.60 7.91
C ASP A 127 -3.99 21.23 9.28
N GLU A 128 -4.78 20.16 9.37
CA GLU A 128 -5.38 19.70 10.64
C GLU A 128 -4.30 19.21 11.61
N PHE A 129 -3.43 18.30 11.19
CA PHE A 129 -2.44 17.69 12.08
C PHE A 129 -1.35 18.66 12.48
N HIS A 130 -0.88 19.51 11.56
CA HIS A 130 0.07 20.59 11.89
C HIS A 130 -0.57 21.70 12.71
N GLY A 131 -1.84 22.02 12.49
CA GLY A 131 -2.57 23.03 13.27
C GLY A 131 -2.76 22.65 14.74
N LYS A 132 -2.65 21.37 15.09
CA LYS A 132 -2.77 20.81 16.45
C LYS A 132 -1.55 19.98 16.84
N ALA A 133 -0.37 20.35 16.30
CA ALA A 133 0.86 19.57 16.39
C ALA A 133 1.21 19.14 17.83
N ASP A 134 1.15 20.06 18.79
CA ASP A 134 1.52 19.77 20.18
C ASP A 134 0.67 18.62 20.78
N ALA A 135 -0.62 18.59 20.48
CA ALA A 135 -1.52 17.55 20.99
C ALA A 135 -1.20 16.18 20.38
N TYR A 136 -1.09 16.10 19.07
CA TYR A 136 -0.80 14.83 18.38
C TYR A 136 0.61 14.30 18.66
N LEU A 137 1.61 15.19 18.78
CA LEU A 137 2.96 14.78 19.16
C LEU A 137 3.00 14.28 20.62
N ALA A 138 2.25 14.90 21.53
CA ALA A 138 2.15 14.43 22.91
C ALA A 138 1.46 13.05 23.00
N GLU A 139 0.43 12.81 22.19
CA GLU A 139 -0.26 11.53 22.10
C GLU A 139 0.69 10.42 21.62
N MET A 140 1.41 10.63 20.52
CA MET A 140 2.43 9.70 20.06
C MET A 140 3.51 9.46 21.10
N ALA A 141 4.02 10.52 21.75
CA ALA A 141 5.06 10.41 22.77
C ALA A 141 4.57 9.61 24.00
N ALA A 142 3.30 9.72 24.35
CA ALA A 142 2.71 8.91 25.43
C ALA A 142 2.63 7.42 25.08
N ALA A 143 2.57 7.07 23.80
CA ALA A 143 2.55 5.68 23.34
C ALA A 143 3.95 5.07 23.15
N ASP A 144 4.99 5.87 22.85
CA ASP A 144 6.32 5.40 22.43
C ASP A 144 6.94 4.33 23.35
N SER A 145 6.68 4.38 24.66
CA SER A 145 7.24 3.44 25.65
C SER A 145 6.20 2.44 26.18
N ARG A 146 4.99 2.43 25.64
CA ARG A 146 3.90 1.54 26.08
C ARG A 146 3.88 0.26 25.24
N GLY A 147 3.34 -0.82 25.83
CA GLY A 147 3.02 -2.07 25.16
C GLY A 147 1.51 -2.27 24.98
N PRO A 148 1.10 -3.40 24.39
CA PRO A 148 1.96 -4.53 24.03
C PRO A 148 2.81 -4.24 22.79
N GLY A 149 3.90 -5.04 22.62
CA GLY A 149 4.83 -4.85 21.52
C GLY A 149 5.87 -3.75 21.76
N ARG A 150 6.69 -3.47 20.76
CA ARG A 150 7.84 -2.56 20.86
C ARG A 150 7.93 -1.61 19.69
N LEU A 151 8.44 -0.41 19.96
CA LEU A 151 8.85 0.56 18.95
C LEU A 151 10.38 0.72 18.98
N GLU A 152 11.02 0.55 17.82
CA GLU A 152 12.45 0.80 17.64
C GLU A 152 12.65 1.90 16.58
N LEU A 153 12.89 3.13 17.01
CA LEU A 153 13.25 4.22 16.11
C LEU A 153 14.75 4.35 15.97
N ASN A 154 15.20 4.75 14.79
CA ASN A 154 16.62 5.06 14.53
C ASN A 154 16.75 6.55 14.12
N PRO A 155 16.85 7.47 15.10
CA PRO A 155 16.90 8.91 14.83
C PRO A 155 18.18 9.35 14.08
N THR A 156 19.18 8.48 14.00
CA THR A 156 20.43 8.72 13.27
C THR A 156 20.50 8.01 11.93
N MET A 157 19.38 7.41 11.48
CA MET A 157 19.34 6.74 10.19
C MET A 157 19.62 7.73 9.05
N ALA A 158 20.61 7.40 8.24
CA ALA A 158 20.80 8.07 6.96
C ALA A 158 19.69 7.62 6.02
N ILE A 159 18.68 8.46 5.82
CA ILE A 159 17.59 8.15 4.89
C ILE A 159 18.15 8.09 3.47
N PRO A 160 17.96 6.98 2.74
CA PRO A 160 18.40 6.85 1.35
C PRO A 160 17.70 7.87 0.44
N ASP A 161 18.40 8.32 -0.60
CA ASP A 161 17.83 9.31 -1.53
C ASP A 161 16.59 8.79 -2.26
N TYR A 162 16.52 7.50 -2.51
CA TYR A 162 15.35 6.90 -3.16
C TYR A 162 14.06 6.99 -2.32
N ALA A 163 14.14 7.21 -1.00
CA ALA A 163 12.98 7.31 -0.11
C ALA A 163 12.61 8.76 0.28
N LYS A 164 13.34 9.77 -0.22
CA LYS A 164 13.16 11.17 0.22
C LYS A 164 12.10 11.94 -0.55
N HIS A 165 11.60 11.41 -1.66
CA HIS A 165 10.58 12.10 -2.46
C HIS A 165 9.20 12.01 -1.81
N GLU A 166 8.34 12.93 -2.18
CA GLU A 166 6.94 12.96 -1.74
C GLU A 166 6.12 11.93 -2.52
N ILE A 167 6.16 10.68 -2.07
CA ILE A 167 5.38 9.59 -2.67
C ILE A 167 3.92 10.03 -2.73
N HIS A 168 3.26 9.79 -3.88
CA HIS A 168 1.89 10.22 -4.14
C HIS A 168 1.63 11.70 -3.89
N ILE A 169 2.66 12.54 -4.01
CA ILE A 169 2.58 13.97 -3.70
C ILE A 169 2.09 14.27 -2.26
N GLN A 170 2.28 13.33 -1.32
CA GLN A 170 2.01 13.58 0.09
C GLN A 170 3.03 14.59 0.63
N PRO A 171 2.62 15.75 1.17
CA PRO A 171 3.54 16.76 1.67
C PRO A 171 4.49 16.23 2.75
N GLY A 172 5.79 16.52 2.60
CA GLY A 172 6.84 16.01 3.49
C GLY A 172 7.21 14.55 3.28
N GLY A 173 6.54 13.84 2.38
CA GLY A 173 6.76 12.42 2.10
C GLY A 173 6.48 11.52 3.30
N TYR A 174 7.07 10.34 3.30
CA TYR A 174 6.89 9.35 4.37
C TYR A 174 7.95 9.45 5.47
N VAL A 175 9.04 10.14 5.20
CA VAL A 175 10.22 10.20 6.09
C VAL A 175 10.45 11.59 6.70
N GLY A 176 9.91 12.64 6.11
CA GLY A 176 10.24 14.04 6.47
C GLY A 176 9.20 14.70 7.38
N ASP A 177 7.94 14.30 7.34
CA ASP A 177 6.87 14.91 8.12
C ASP A 177 6.57 14.09 9.39
N PRO A 178 6.57 14.67 10.60
CA PRO A 178 6.24 13.94 11.82
C PRO A 178 4.82 13.34 11.83
N PHE A 179 3.90 13.91 11.04
CA PHE A 179 2.53 13.44 10.88
C PHE A 179 2.32 12.58 9.62
N ALA A 180 3.40 12.12 8.97
CA ALA A 180 3.28 11.31 7.77
C ALA A 180 2.35 10.09 7.97
N GLY A 181 2.38 9.45 9.15
CA GLY A 181 1.51 8.33 9.47
C GLY A 181 0.03 8.71 9.57
N HIS A 182 -0.29 9.83 10.21
CA HIS A 182 -1.66 10.34 10.28
C HIS A 182 -2.18 10.70 8.88
N ILE A 183 -1.42 11.50 8.14
CA ILE A 183 -1.79 11.94 6.79
C ILE A 183 -1.97 10.74 5.87
N TYR A 184 -1.05 9.78 5.90
CA TYR A 184 -1.13 8.54 5.15
C TYR A 184 -2.41 7.76 5.46
N HIS A 185 -2.72 7.54 6.74
CA HIS A 185 -3.84 6.71 7.15
C HIS A 185 -5.19 7.27 6.65
N TYR A 186 -5.44 8.54 6.93
CA TYR A 186 -6.69 9.20 6.51
C TYR A 186 -6.74 9.43 4.99
N GLY A 187 -5.62 9.81 4.39
CA GLY A 187 -5.57 10.15 2.96
C GLY A 187 -5.62 8.94 2.04
N THR A 188 -4.97 7.82 2.41
CA THR A 188 -4.99 6.60 1.62
C THR A 188 -6.36 5.92 1.63
N ASN A 189 -7.19 6.15 2.65
CA ASN A 189 -8.58 5.71 2.61
C ASN A 189 -9.34 6.27 1.39
N GLY A 190 -8.97 7.47 0.92
CA GLY A 190 -9.46 8.03 -0.33
C GLY A 190 -9.09 7.20 -1.57
N PHE A 191 -7.97 6.46 -1.59
CA PHE A 191 -7.63 5.54 -2.68
C PHE A 191 -8.60 4.36 -2.76
N TYR A 192 -9.11 3.94 -1.63
CA TYR A 192 -10.09 2.86 -1.51
C TYR A 192 -11.54 3.37 -1.52
N ILE A 193 -11.74 4.67 -1.76
CA ILE A 193 -13.07 5.30 -1.83
C ILE A 193 -13.84 5.06 -0.51
N GLY A 194 -13.16 5.29 0.63
CA GLY A 194 -13.73 5.08 1.96
C GLY A 194 -14.03 3.61 2.33
N ARG A 195 -13.42 2.64 1.63
CA ARG A 195 -13.72 1.21 1.85
C ARG A 195 -12.62 0.44 2.54
N ASN A 196 -11.73 1.11 3.24
CA ASN A 196 -10.65 0.50 4.02
C ASN A 196 -10.52 1.11 5.42
N ASP A 197 -11.56 1.74 5.93
CA ASP A 197 -11.57 2.33 7.27
C ASP A 197 -11.54 1.30 8.40
N GLN A 198 -11.77 0.04 8.07
CA GLN A 198 -11.69 -1.12 8.96
C GLN A 198 -10.50 -2.03 8.65
N ASP A 199 -9.52 -1.59 7.87
CA ASP A 199 -8.37 -2.38 7.37
C ASP A 199 -8.78 -3.68 6.61
N GLU A 200 -9.96 -3.67 5.94
CA GLU A 200 -10.51 -4.85 5.28
C GLU A 200 -9.58 -5.40 4.21
N VAL A 201 -8.96 -4.52 3.44
CA VAL A 201 -8.04 -4.88 2.34
C VAL A 201 -6.85 -5.66 2.90
N LEU A 202 -6.22 -5.13 3.95
CA LEU A 202 -5.02 -5.74 4.55
C LEU A 202 -5.37 -7.04 5.30
N THR A 203 -6.54 -7.11 5.93
CA THR A 203 -7.07 -8.34 6.52
C THR A 203 -7.25 -9.42 5.43
N GLY A 204 -7.74 -9.04 4.26
CA GLY A 204 -7.84 -9.93 3.10
C GLY A 204 -6.49 -10.47 2.66
N PHE A 205 -5.47 -9.61 2.55
CA PHE A 205 -4.12 -10.02 2.18
C PHE A 205 -3.45 -10.89 3.24
N ALA A 206 -3.58 -10.56 4.52
CA ALA A 206 -3.06 -11.41 5.58
C ALA A 206 -3.60 -12.85 5.48
N ARG A 207 -4.87 -13.04 5.09
CA ARG A 207 -5.46 -14.37 4.87
C ARG A 207 -4.88 -15.10 3.68
N ALA A 208 -4.40 -14.39 2.66
CA ALA A 208 -3.82 -14.98 1.46
C ALA A 208 -2.37 -15.46 1.65
N VAL A 209 -1.65 -14.94 2.65
CA VAL A 209 -0.23 -15.32 2.89
C VAL A 209 -0.13 -16.84 3.10
N PRO A 210 0.67 -17.56 2.28
CA PRO A 210 0.81 -19.01 2.40
C PRO A 210 1.64 -19.42 3.62
N LEU A 211 1.42 -20.65 4.07
CA LEU A 211 2.21 -21.25 5.15
C LEU A 211 3.47 -21.92 4.59
N PRO A 212 4.57 -22.01 5.35
CA PRO A 212 5.64 -22.96 5.10
C PRO A 212 5.10 -24.39 4.99
N ARG A 213 5.80 -25.26 4.23
CA ARG A 213 5.34 -26.64 4.00
C ARG A 213 5.16 -27.46 5.30
N ASP A 214 5.94 -27.15 6.33
CA ASP A 214 5.84 -27.80 7.66
C ASP A 214 4.74 -27.22 8.56
N GLY A 215 4.04 -26.20 8.10
CA GLY A 215 2.96 -25.53 8.81
C GLY A 215 3.39 -24.70 10.03
N LYS A 216 4.68 -24.61 10.31
CA LYS A 216 5.21 -23.90 11.50
C LYS A 216 5.36 -22.42 11.20
N VAL A 217 4.75 -21.58 12.04
CA VAL A 217 4.84 -20.12 11.94
C VAL A 217 5.05 -19.58 13.35
N LEU A 218 6.28 -19.20 13.65
CA LEU A 218 6.68 -18.60 14.93
C LEU A 218 7.05 -17.13 14.79
N ARG A 219 7.59 -16.73 13.63
CA ARG A 219 8.04 -15.37 13.37
C ARG A 219 7.72 -14.94 11.95
N ILE A 220 7.12 -13.75 11.83
CA ILE A 220 6.76 -13.15 10.54
C ILE A 220 7.35 -11.74 10.46
N LEU A 221 7.83 -11.38 9.26
CA LEU A 221 8.27 -10.02 8.95
C LEU A 221 7.43 -9.42 7.82
N ASP A 222 6.96 -8.22 8.06
CA ASP A 222 6.30 -7.33 7.10
C ASP A 222 7.28 -6.22 6.69
N LEU A 223 7.76 -6.24 5.44
CA LEU A 223 8.73 -5.28 4.90
C LEU A 223 8.01 -4.06 4.32
N GLY A 224 8.48 -2.85 4.61
CA GLY A 224 7.79 -1.64 4.20
C GLY A 224 6.38 -1.57 4.80
N CYS A 225 6.30 -1.84 6.11
CA CYS A 225 5.03 -2.02 6.81
C CYS A 225 4.17 -0.74 6.93
N SER A 226 4.73 0.43 6.55
CA SER A 226 4.06 1.71 6.69
C SER A 226 3.53 1.91 8.13
N ILE A 227 2.24 2.10 8.31
CA ILE A 227 1.58 2.27 9.61
C ILE A 227 1.14 0.93 10.25
N GLY A 228 1.70 -0.19 9.83
CA GLY A 228 1.49 -1.51 10.43
C GLY A 228 0.14 -2.17 10.17
N GLN A 229 -0.60 -1.77 9.13
CA GLN A 229 -1.94 -2.34 8.86
C GLN A 229 -1.87 -3.85 8.50
N LEU A 230 -0.95 -4.24 7.59
CA LEU A 230 -0.74 -5.67 7.29
C LEU A 230 -0.12 -6.41 8.48
N THR A 231 0.83 -5.78 9.18
CA THR A 231 1.48 -6.32 10.39
C THR A 231 0.44 -6.70 11.45
N MET A 232 -0.54 -5.82 11.72
CA MET A 232 -1.63 -6.07 12.67
C MET A 232 -2.57 -7.17 12.18
N ALA A 233 -2.90 -7.19 10.90
CA ALA A 233 -3.73 -8.23 10.31
C ALA A 233 -3.04 -9.61 10.34
N LEU A 234 -1.70 -9.66 10.18
CA LEU A 234 -0.91 -10.88 10.37
C LEU A 234 -0.96 -11.36 11.81
N LYS A 235 -0.86 -10.46 12.81
CA LYS A 235 -1.00 -10.83 14.23
C LYS A 235 -2.38 -11.41 14.56
N GLN A 236 -3.44 -10.85 13.98
CA GLN A 236 -4.79 -11.40 14.14
C GLN A 236 -4.92 -12.83 13.56
N ARG A 237 -4.25 -13.10 12.44
CA ARG A 237 -4.25 -14.43 11.83
C ARG A 237 -3.33 -15.42 12.56
N PHE A 238 -2.21 -14.97 13.09
CA PHE A 238 -1.19 -15.76 13.76
C PHE A 238 -0.97 -15.25 15.19
N PRO A 239 -1.93 -15.47 16.09
CA PRO A 239 -1.91 -14.83 17.42
C PRO A 239 -0.71 -15.24 18.28
N ASP A 240 -0.17 -16.45 18.07
CA ASP A 240 0.97 -16.98 18.83
C ASP A 240 2.32 -16.64 18.21
N ALA A 241 2.36 -16.09 17.00
CA ALA A 241 3.60 -15.72 16.33
C ALA A 241 4.10 -14.34 16.79
N GLU A 242 5.42 -14.19 16.83
CA GLU A 242 6.10 -12.90 16.92
C GLU A 242 6.02 -12.19 15.56
N ILE A 243 5.39 -11.03 15.50
CA ILE A 243 5.25 -10.27 14.27
C ILE A 243 6.08 -9.01 14.33
N TRP A 244 6.89 -8.80 13.32
CA TRP A 244 7.65 -7.58 13.09
C TRP A 244 7.15 -6.87 11.85
N GLY A 245 7.05 -5.54 11.93
CA GLY A 245 6.93 -4.65 10.77
C GLY A 245 8.12 -3.71 10.75
N ILE A 246 8.73 -3.52 9.58
CA ILE A 246 9.80 -2.53 9.42
C ILE A 246 9.51 -1.59 8.27
N ASP A 247 9.89 -0.32 8.45
CA ASP A 247 9.78 0.70 7.44
C ASP A 247 10.92 1.72 7.58
N VAL A 248 11.34 2.35 6.49
CA VAL A 248 12.30 3.45 6.51
C VAL A 248 11.71 4.73 7.12
N GLY A 249 10.39 4.88 7.03
CA GLY A 249 9.62 6.01 7.52
C GLY A 249 9.42 5.96 9.04
N GLY A 250 10.33 6.54 9.81
CA GLY A 250 10.19 6.66 11.26
C GLY A 250 8.84 7.21 11.73
N PRO A 251 8.29 8.28 11.12
CA PRO A 251 6.96 8.78 11.45
C PRO A 251 5.83 7.78 11.20
N LEU A 252 5.95 6.94 10.16
CA LEU A 252 4.96 5.90 9.85
C LEU A 252 4.95 4.82 10.94
N VAL A 253 6.10 4.25 11.27
CA VAL A 253 6.20 3.20 12.29
C VAL A 253 5.83 3.71 13.68
N ARG A 254 6.15 4.97 14.00
CA ARG A 254 5.77 5.58 15.27
C ARG A 254 4.24 5.70 15.40
N TYR A 255 3.57 6.19 14.36
CA TYR A 255 2.11 6.24 14.31
C TYR A 255 1.50 4.84 14.37
N GLY A 256 2.06 3.88 13.63
CA GLY A 256 1.63 2.48 13.66
C GLY A 256 1.73 1.85 15.06
N HIS A 257 2.82 2.17 15.80
CA HIS A 257 2.97 1.72 17.19
C HIS A 257 1.89 2.31 18.10
N MET A 258 1.63 3.61 18.02
CA MET A 258 0.54 4.24 18.77
C MET A 258 -0.79 3.51 18.52
N ARG A 259 -1.13 3.24 17.26
CA ARG A 259 -2.33 2.46 16.92
C ARG A 259 -2.33 1.05 17.53
N ALA A 260 -1.20 0.36 17.48
CA ALA A 260 -1.08 -0.99 18.05
C ALA A 260 -1.30 -0.98 19.58
N VAL A 261 -0.74 0.03 20.26
CA VAL A 261 -0.94 0.25 21.70
C VAL A 261 -2.41 0.48 22.01
N ASP A 262 -3.08 1.38 21.30
CA ASP A 262 -4.49 1.74 21.54
C ASP A 262 -5.44 0.55 21.34
N GLN A 263 -5.08 -0.36 20.46
CA GLN A 263 -5.86 -1.56 20.16
C GLN A 263 -5.43 -2.79 20.96
N GLY A 264 -4.39 -2.68 21.76
CA GLY A 264 -3.86 -3.81 22.51
C GLY A 264 -3.28 -4.93 21.63
N VAL A 265 -2.76 -4.60 20.43
CA VAL A 265 -2.20 -5.59 19.49
C VAL A 265 -0.69 -5.70 19.69
N ASP A 266 -0.22 -6.92 20.01
CA ASP A 266 1.18 -7.22 20.29
C ASP A 266 1.98 -7.43 18.99
N ILE A 267 2.49 -6.33 18.43
CA ILE A 267 3.41 -6.32 17.27
C ILE A 267 4.63 -5.48 17.57
N ASN A 268 5.74 -5.78 16.90
CA ASN A 268 6.97 -5.01 17.00
C ASN A 268 7.14 -4.17 15.73
N LEU A 269 7.38 -2.88 15.88
CA LEU A 269 7.62 -1.97 14.76
C LEU A 269 8.99 -1.33 14.87
N ALA A 270 9.74 -1.31 13.75
CA ALA A 270 11.09 -0.76 13.75
C ALA A 270 11.38 0.08 12.50
N GLN A 271 12.09 1.19 12.72
CA GLN A 271 12.62 1.99 11.62
C GLN A 271 13.89 1.34 11.08
N ARG A 272 13.78 0.63 9.94
CA ARG A 272 14.87 -0.11 9.29
C ARG A 272 14.71 -0.09 7.78
N LEU A 273 15.81 -0.37 7.06
CA LEU A 273 15.79 -0.55 5.61
C LEU A 273 15.36 -1.99 5.28
N ALA A 274 14.56 -2.16 4.23
CA ALA A 274 14.12 -3.49 3.79
C ALA A 274 15.27 -4.30 3.16
N GLU A 275 16.26 -3.62 2.55
CA GLU A 275 17.46 -4.23 1.98
C GLU A 275 18.57 -4.51 3.01
N ASP A 276 18.41 -4.03 4.25
CA ASP A 276 19.35 -4.23 5.36
C ASP A 276 18.60 -4.23 6.70
N THR A 277 17.91 -5.32 6.97
CA THR A 277 16.94 -5.43 8.08
C THR A 277 17.58 -5.51 9.46
N LYS A 278 18.88 -5.82 9.54
CA LYS A 278 19.62 -6.09 10.80
C LYS A 278 19.11 -7.30 11.60
N PHE A 279 18.26 -8.14 11.02
CA PHE A 279 17.87 -9.41 11.64
C PHE A 279 18.91 -10.51 11.37
N PRO A 280 19.01 -11.53 12.27
CA PRO A 280 19.88 -12.68 12.06
C PRO A 280 19.47 -13.52 10.83
N ASP A 281 20.44 -14.31 10.32
CA ASP A 281 20.17 -15.31 9.29
C ASP A 281 19.16 -16.34 9.77
N GLY A 282 18.23 -16.75 8.91
CA GLY A 282 17.31 -17.83 9.21
C GLY A 282 16.32 -17.53 10.33
N HIS A 283 16.01 -16.28 10.59
CA HIS A 283 15.23 -15.85 11.74
C HIS A 283 13.70 -16.03 11.54
N PHE A 284 13.19 -15.81 10.34
CA PHE A 284 11.76 -15.76 10.05
C PHE A 284 11.26 -17.00 9.33
N ASP A 285 10.00 -17.35 9.58
CA ASP A 285 9.25 -18.39 8.87
C ASP A 285 8.58 -17.84 7.61
N ILE A 286 8.10 -16.60 7.71
CA ILE A 286 7.42 -15.88 6.63
C ILE A 286 8.00 -14.47 6.54
N VAL A 287 8.35 -14.06 5.32
CA VAL A 287 8.63 -12.67 4.97
C VAL A 287 7.63 -12.26 3.90
N THR A 288 6.96 -11.15 4.11
CA THR A 288 5.96 -10.62 3.17
C THR A 288 6.02 -9.11 3.13
N PHE A 289 5.33 -8.51 2.19
CA PHE A 289 5.07 -7.08 2.14
C PHE A 289 3.82 -6.78 1.32
N TYR A 290 3.31 -5.57 1.45
CA TYR A 290 2.22 -5.06 0.64
C TYR A 290 2.64 -3.78 -0.10
N ILE A 291 2.65 -3.83 -1.45
CA ILE A 291 2.92 -2.71 -2.37
C ILE A 291 4.20 -1.92 -2.03
N LEU A 292 5.36 -2.60 -2.02
CA LEU A 292 6.65 -2.00 -1.70
C LEU A 292 7.55 -1.79 -2.93
N PHE A 293 7.62 -2.77 -3.84
CA PHE A 293 8.66 -2.77 -4.87
C PHE A 293 8.49 -1.69 -5.94
N HIS A 294 7.26 -1.23 -6.15
CA HIS A 294 7.03 -0.12 -7.08
C HIS A 294 7.48 1.25 -6.53
N GLU A 295 7.83 1.31 -5.24
CA GLU A 295 8.40 2.46 -4.57
C GLU A 295 9.93 2.39 -4.42
N LEU A 296 10.56 1.37 -5.01
CA LEU A 296 12.00 1.12 -4.92
C LEU A 296 12.68 1.07 -6.29
N PRO A 297 13.92 1.58 -6.41
CA PRO A 297 14.77 1.29 -7.56
C PRO A 297 14.93 -0.23 -7.76
N ALA A 298 15.03 -0.70 -8.99
CA ALA A 298 15.13 -2.12 -9.29
C ALA A 298 16.35 -2.82 -8.65
N ASN A 299 17.47 -2.10 -8.50
CA ASN A 299 18.66 -2.63 -7.83
C ASN A 299 18.44 -2.81 -6.32
N ILE A 300 17.68 -1.92 -5.67
CA ILE A 300 17.30 -2.03 -4.26
C ILE A 300 16.30 -3.17 -4.09
N SER A 301 15.28 -3.29 -4.95
CA SER A 301 14.35 -4.41 -4.93
C SER A 301 15.08 -5.78 -4.98
N ARG A 302 16.13 -5.91 -5.82
CA ARG A 302 16.97 -7.10 -5.85
C ARG A 302 17.75 -7.32 -4.54
N GLN A 303 18.16 -6.26 -3.85
CA GLN A 303 18.81 -6.37 -2.54
C GLN A 303 17.81 -6.83 -1.49
N VAL A 304 16.57 -6.29 -1.48
CA VAL A 304 15.49 -6.74 -0.60
C VAL A 304 15.19 -8.23 -0.79
N VAL A 305 15.16 -8.73 -2.03
CA VAL A 305 14.96 -10.16 -2.31
C VAL A 305 16.08 -11.02 -1.71
N ARG A 306 17.35 -10.59 -1.84
CA ARG A 306 18.49 -11.30 -1.21
C ARG A 306 18.43 -11.26 0.32
N GLU A 307 18.05 -10.12 0.87
CA GLU A 307 17.89 -9.95 2.32
C GLU A 307 16.75 -10.84 2.85
N ALA A 308 15.61 -10.88 2.16
CA ALA A 308 14.51 -11.78 2.49
C ALA A 308 14.94 -13.25 2.49
N HIS A 309 15.74 -13.66 1.49
CA HIS A 309 16.32 -15.02 1.47
C HIS A 309 17.25 -15.28 2.67
N ARG A 310 18.13 -14.33 3.00
CA ARG A 310 19.07 -14.47 4.12
C ARG A 310 18.37 -14.68 5.46
N ILE A 311 17.33 -13.86 5.73
CA ILE A 311 16.65 -13.85 7.03
C ILE A 311 15.57 -14.91 7.18
N LEU A 312 15.10 -15.53 6.10
CA LEU A 312 14.19 -16.68 6.16
C LEU A 312 14.93 -17.93 6.62
N ARG A 313 14.31 -18.74 7.47
CA ARG A 313 14.84 -20.08 7.77
C ARG A 313 14.75 -21.01 6.55
N PRO A 314 15.50 -22.11 6.51
CA PRO A 314 15.26 -23.19 5.54
C PRO A 314 13.79 -23.65 5.60
N GLY A 315 13.15 -23.78 4.43
CA GLY A 315 11.72 -24.07 4.27
C GLY A 315 10.78 -22.88 4.54
N GLY A 316 11.29 -21.73 4.94
CA GLY A 316 10.51 -20.48 5.09
C GLY A 316 10.09 -19.91 3.75
N VAL A 317 9.09 -19.04 3.75
CA VAL A 317 8.46 -18.52 2.54
C VAL A 317 8.58 -17.01 2.41
N PHE A 318 8.83 -16.55 1.19
CA PHE A 318 8.75 -15.16 0.78
C PHE A 318 7.52 -14.96 -0.11
N TYR A 319 6.61 -14.09 0.30
CA TYR A 319 5.36 -13.85 -0.41
C TYR A 319 5.16 -12.36 -0.69
N PRO A 320 5.67 -11.85 -1.81
CA PRO A 320 5.54 -10.46 -2.20
C PRO A 320 4.11 -10.17 -2.67
N ILE A 321 3.48 -9.10 -2.17
CA ILE A 321 2.16 -8.63 -2.60
C ILE A 321 2.32 -7.24 -3.22
N ASP A 322 2.27 -7.16 -4.55
CA ASP A 322 2.35 -5.90 -5.27
C ASP A 322 1.42 -5.89 -6.47
N PHE A 323 1.32 -4.77 -7.18
CA PHE A 323 0.44 -4.62 -8.36
C PHE A 323 0.73 -5.62 -9.46
N TYR A 324 2.00 -6.05 -9.57
CA TYR A 324 2.45 -7.01 -10.53
C TYR A 324 3.62 -7.82 -9.97
N THR A 325 3.42 -9.10 -9.80
CA THR A 325 4.44 -10.03 -9.30
C THR A 325 4.72 -11.19 -10.26
N GLY A 326 4.18 -11.14 -11.48
CA GLY A 326 4.42 -12.15 -12.50
C GLY A 326 5.86 -12.16 -13.04
N SER A 327 6.22 -13.20 -13.81
CA SER A 327 7.54 -13.34 -14.41
C SER A 327 7.75 -12.50 -15.66
N VAL A 328 6.66 -12.04 -16.27
CA VAL A 328 6.68 -11.19 -17.48
C VAL A 328 5.67 -10.07 -17.28
N PRO A 329 6.07 -8.80 -17.44
CA PRO A 329 5.14 -7.68 -17.38
C PRO A 329 3.97 -7.89 -18.37
N PRO A 330 2.74 -7.71 -17.94
CA PRO A 330 1.62 -7.80 -18.87
C PRO A 330 1.75 -6.72 -19.94
N THR A 331 1.41 -7.07 -21.17
CA THR A 331 1.30 -6.08 -22.27
C THR A 331 0.36 -4.95 -21.81
N ARG A 332 0.85 -3.71 -21.89
CA ARG A 332 0.09 -2.53 -21.45
C ARG A 332 -0.57 -1.90 -22.63
N ASN A 333 -1.88 -1.78 -22.59
CA ASN A 333 -2.63 -0.99 -23.55
C ASN A 333 -2.36 0.52 -23.39
N ALA A 334 -2.79 1.31 -24.36
CA ALA A 334 -2.58 2.75 -24.39
C ALA A 334 -3.05 3.46 -23.12
N ALA A 335 -4.20 3.09 -22.56
CA ALA A 335 -4.73 3.72 -21.34
C ALA A 335 -3.86 3.43 -20.11
N GLN A 336 -3.30 2.21 -20.01
CA GLN A 336 -2.36 1.86 -18.94
C GLN A 336 -1.04 2.61 -19.09
N LYS A 337 -0.51 2.73 -20.31
CA LYS A 337 0.73 3.50 -20.57
C LYS A 337 0.56 4.98 -20.22
N LEU A 338 -0.57 5.58 -20.61
CA LEU A 338 -0.90 6.95 -20.21
C LEU A 338 -1.03 7.11 -18.68
N ARG A 339 -1.65 6.13 -18.02
CA ARG A 339 -1.75 6.14 -16.55
C ARG A 339 -0.38 6.16 -15.90
N HIS A 340 0.51 5.23 -16.28
CA HIS A 340 1.86 5.18 -15.70
C HIS A 340 2.68 6.41 -16.03
N TRP A 341 2.51 6.98 -17.23
CA TRP A 341 3.21 8.18 -17.64
C TRP A 341 2.85 9.38 -16.76
N TRP A 342 1.57 9.65 -16.56
CA TRP A 342 1.19 10.80 -15.76
C TRP A 342 1.33 10.57 -14.25
N ASP A 343 1.18 9.35 -13.76
CA ASP A 343 1.51 8.99 -12.38
C ASP A 343 2.97 9.26 -12.07
N HIS A 344 3.87 8.80 -12.93
CA HIS A 344 5.29 9.08 -12.79
C HIS A 344 5.59 10.59 -12.84
N ARG A 345 4.98 11.33 -13.76
CA ARG A 345 5.29 12.73 -14.01
C ARG A 345 4.74 13.69 -12.95
N TRP A 346 3.56 13.46 -12.43
CA TRP A 346 2.84 14.42 -11.58
C TRP A 346 2.34 13.87 -10.25
N ASN A 347 2.35 12.57 -10.05
CA ASN A 347 1.97 11.90 -8.81
C ASN A 347 3.16 11.30 -8.05
N ASN A 348 4.38 11.59 -8.51
CA ASN A 348 5.65 11.13 -7.92
C ASN A 348 5.76 9.59 -7.77
N GLU A 349 5.20 8.83 -8.69
CA GLU A 349 5.46 7.39 -8.85
C GLU A 349 6.81 7.17 -9.54
N VAL A 350 7.88 7.54 -8.88
CA VAL A 350 9.20 7.72 -9.53
C VAL A 350 9.83 6.40 -9.96
N TRP A 351 9.56 5.30 -9.25
CA TRP A 351 10.21 4.00 -9.50
C TRP A 351 9.35 3.03 -10.31
N TRP A 352 8.14 3.42 -10.68
CA TRP A 352 7.21 2.56 -11.40
C TRP A 352 7.79 1.92 -12.67
N TYR A 353 8.57 2.65 -13.47
CA TYR A 353 9.13 2.11 -14.71
C TYR A 353 10.21 1.06 -14.44
N GLU A 354 11.02 1.24 -13.41
CA GLU A 354 12.03 0.26 -13.00
C GLU A 354 11.37 -1.00 -12.44
N TYR A 355 10.38 -0.84 -11.56
CA TYR A 355 9.57 -1.94 -11.06
C TYR A 355 8.89 -2.73 -12.19
N ALA A 356 8.31 -2.04 -13.13
CA ALA A 356 7.63 -2.66 -14.26
C ALA A 356 8.56 -3.44 -15.21
N GLY A 357 9.84 -3.08 -15.22
CA GLY A 357 10.90 -3.80 -15.95
C GLY A 357 11.57 -4.91 -15.13
N LEU A 358 11.26 -5.04 -13.85
CA LEU A 358 11.85 -6.03 -12.95
C LEU A 358 11.24 -7.42 -13.21
N ASP A 359 12.04 -8.38 -13.64
CA ASP A 359 11.67 -9.81 -13.55
C ASP A 359 11.89 -10.27 -12.11
N LEU A 360 10.83 -10.14 -11.31
CA LEU A 360 10.90 -10.48 -9.89
C LEU A 360 11.10 -11.99 -9.68
N ALA A 361 10.53 -12.84 -10.54
CA ALA A 361 10.72 -14.28 -10.42
C ALA A 361 12.18 -14.66 -10.66
N ALA A 362 12.83 -14.12 -11.70
CA ALA A 362 14.25 -14.32 -11.92
C ALA A 362 15.10 -13.76 -10.77
N ALA A 363 14.76 -12.59 -10.24
CA ALA A 363 15.47 -12.03 -9.08
C ALA A 363 15.36 -12.91 -7.83
N MET A 364 14.25 -13.58 -7.62
CA MET A 364 14.06 -14.54 -6.53
C MET A 364 14.86 -15.82 -6.78
N GLU A 365 14.86 -16.35 -8.01
CA GLU A 365 15.65 -17.53 -8.40
C GLU A 365 17.15 -17.25 -8.25
N ASP A 366 17.63 -16.08 -8.71
CA ASP A 366 19.02 -15.62 -8.56
C ASP A 366 19.44 -15.47 -7.08
N ALA A 367 18.52 -15.16 -6.20
CA ALA A 367 18.76 -15.09 -4.77
C ALA A 367 18.76 -16.46 -4.07
N GLY A 368 18.39 -17.54 -4.78
CA GLY A 368 18.39 -18.90 -4.28
C GLY A 368 17.04 -19.45 -3.82
N PHE A 369 15.92 -18.77 -4.12
CA PHE A 369 14.59 -19.30 -3.85
C PHE A 369 14.17 -20.39 -4.84
N GLU A 370 13.46 -21.40 -4.35
CA GLU A 370 12.56 -22.19 -5.19
C GLU A 370 11.30 -21.36 -5.46
N VAL A 371 11.04 -21.00 -6.72
CA VAL A 371 9.96 -20.07 -7.07
C VAL A 371 8.77 -20.80 -7.68
N ASP A 372 7.61 -20.72 -7.03
CA ASP A 372 6.33 -21.03 -7.63
C ASP A 372 5.77 -19.79 -8.34
N ARG A 373 5.78 -19.84 -9.70
CA ARG A 373 5.28 -18.75 -10.55
C ARG A 373 3.76 -18.69 -10.65
N LYS A 374 3.07 -19.68 -10.06
CA LYS A 374 1.60 -19.80 -9.99
C LYS A 374 1.12 -19.95 -8.55
N GLY A 375 1.83 -19.34 -7.64
CA GLY A 375 1.51 -19.35 -6.21
C GLY A 375 0.12 -18.79 -5.91
N PRO A 376 -0.32 -18.92 -4.66
CA PRO A 376 -1.65 -18.50 -4.23
C PRO A 376 -1.93 -17.04 -4.61
N PRO A 377 -3.15 -16.72 -5.08
CA PRO A 377 -3.48 -15.36 -5.46
C PRO A 377 -3.57 -14.46 -4.23
N ALA A 378 -2.87 -13.31 -4.26
CA ALA A 378 -3.13 -12.22 -3.34
C ALA A 378 -4.39 -11.45 -3.76
N TRP A 379 -4.57 -11.25 -5.07
CA TRP A 379 -5.74 -10.59 -5.67
C TRP A 379 -6.64 -11.60 -6.36
N ILE A 380 -7.96 -11.38 -6.30
CA ILE A 380 -8.93 -12.27 -6.95
C ILE A 380 -8.65 -12.37 -8.46
N GLY A 381 -8.55 -13.61 -8.95
CA GLY A 381 -8.33 -13.91 -10.37
C GLY A 381 -6.90 -13.70 -10.87
N THR A 382 -5.93 -13.54 -9.97
CA THR A 382 -4.51 -13.46 -10.29
C THR A 382 -3.74 -14.61 -9.67
N THR A 383 -2.56 -14.92 -10.21
CA THR A 383 -1.55 -15.71 -9.51
C THR A 383 -0.52 -14.76 -8.90
N ASN A 384 0.12 -15.18 -7.82
CA ASN A 384 1.24 -14.44 -7.23
C ASN A 384 2.49 -15.32 -7.19
N LEU A 385 3.65 -14.71 -7.05
CA LEU A 385 4.89 -15.45 -6.83
C LEU A 385 4.96 -15.94 -5.38
N LEU A 386 5.52 -17.13 -5.20
CA LEU A 386 5.86 -17.65 -3.90
C LEU A 386 7.29 -18.18 -3.95
N GLY A 387 8.19 -17.61 -3.17
CA GLY A 387 9.53 -18.11 -2.98
C GLY A 387 9.60 -18.99 -1.74
N THR A 388 10.24 -20.16 -1.85
CA THR A 388 10.58 -20.99 -0.70
C THR A 388 12.10 -21.02 -0.56
N ARG A 389 12.64 -20.73 0.62
CA ARG A 389 14.05 -20.94 0.87
C ARG A 389 14.32 -22.43 0.94
N PRO A 390 15.23 -23.01 0.12
CA PRO A 390 15.60 -24.42 0.18
C PRO A 390 16.10 -24.85 1.56
N ALA A 391 16.06 -26.18 1.83
CA ALA A 391 16.50 -26.76 3.09
C ALA A 391 18.03 -26.73 3.26
#